data_78e9a87c4ebbe144949fd575562fc3ab
#
_entry.id   78e9a87c4ebbe144949fd575562fc3ab
#
_cell.length_a   1.000
_cell.length_b   1.000
_cell.length_c   1.000
_cell.angle_alpha   90.00
_cell.angle_beta   90.00
_cell.angle_gamma   90.00
#
_symmetry.space_group_name_H-M   'P 1'
#
loop_
_entity.id
_entity.type
_entity.pdbx_description
1 polymer ?
#
loop_
_entity_poly.entity_id
_entity_poly.type
_entity_poly.pdbx_seq_one_letter_code
_entity_poly.pdbx_strand_id
1 'polypeptide(L)'
;MIRFRYILAALCAVSMMFACSGTMDDSSLPVLEASDAEIDLASETQIVFTVTYNGVDVTADAEIFTASGAKVSGNVYAPEAIGTETFYAVYNALQSNNVTVNVINSDVKIESKYNRHVLLAEFTGASCAFCPAGYDNMMLQLSKPSMSKFKPNTHICAFHSEEMGKDSLAIAATMDIKGLFGSLDLPSYTVDFRDAGGLNSDGLAAFNEDIKAAFQEHTPHCGVAVSSTLASDGKSAQVQVKVTSELTSEYRVVVLVVQDAIVGYQKHGELGELDNYTHKHVVRSVVTEYAGTFTGEKITSDGKIAAGDEASKTWTVAVDRRWVIANTQVYALALDSNGHVNNMNVCAIDGGDSGYDLK
;
A
#
# COMPACT_ATOMS: atom_id res chain seq x y z
N MET A 1 -30.62 -12.95 -10.36
CA MET A 1 -30.60 -11.61 -9.77
C MET A 1 -29.30 -10.97 -10.22
N ILE A 2 -29.39 -9.98 -11.09
CA ILE A 2 -28.24 -9.34 -11.76
C ILE A 2 -27.62 -8.37 -10.76
N ARG A 3 -26.37 -8.60 -10.35
CA ARG A 3 -25.60 -7.66 -9.52
C ARG A 3 -25.00 -6.58 -10.43
N PHE A 4 -25.49 -5.37 -10.31
CA PHE A 4 -24.87 -4.18 -10.92
C PHE A 4 -23.57 -3.89 -10.15
N ARG A 5 -22.44 -4.04 -10.81
CA ARG A 5 -21.17 -3.48 -10.37
C ARG A 5 -21.14 -2.01 -10.77
N TYR A 6 -21.12 -1.14 -9.78
CA TYR A 6 -20.88 0.29 -10.03
C TYR A 6 -19.38 0.49 -10.31
N ILE A 7 -19.07 0.79 -11.58
CA ILE A 7 -17.76 1.32 -11.95
C ILE A 7 -17.75 2.77 -11.49
N LEU A 8 -17.00 3.07 -10.44
CA LEU A 8 -16.76 4.45 -10.00
C LEU A 8 -15.61 5.02 -10.85
N ALA A 9 -15.96 5.73 -11.91
CA ALA A 9 -14.99 6.54 -12.65
C ALA A 9 -14.58 7.72 -11.76
N ALA A 10 -13.38 7.68 -11.20
CA ALA A 10 -12.79 8.81 -10.50
C ALA A 10 -12.45 9.91 -11.51
N LEU A 11 -13.34 10.89 -11.63
CA LEU A 11 -13.10 12.11 -12.37
C LEU A 11 -12.17 13.00 -11.55
N CYS A 12 -10.87 13.00 -11.83
CA CYS A 12 -9.94 13.99 -11.29
C CYS A 12 -10.29 15.36 -11.91
N ALA A 13 -11.08 16.15 -11.21
CA ALA A 13 -11.31 17.54 -11.54
C ALA A 13 -10.09 18.37 -11.13
N VAL A 14 -9.21 18.66 -12.08
CA VAL A 14 -8.16 19.68 -11.93
C VAL A 14 -8.84 21.05 -11.99
N SER A 15 -8.96 21.73 -10.84
CA SER A 15 -9.41 23.11 -10.76
C SER A 15 -8.32 24.03 -11.32
N MET A 16 -8.54 24.58 -12.52
CA MET A 16 -7.73 25.67 -13.07
C MET A 16 -8.01 26.96 -12.31
N MET A 17 -7.03 27.42 -11.53
CA MET A 17 -6.98 28.84 -11.16
C MET A 17 -6.26 29.62 -12.26
N PHE A 18 -7.02 30.42 -12.97
CA PHE A 18 -6.46 31.45 -13.87
C PHE A 18 -5.88 32.58 -13.02
N ALA A 19 -4.57 32.68 -12.95
CA ALA A 19 -3.89 33.93 -12.60
C ALA A 19 -3.24 34.47 -13.86
N CYS A 20 -3.81 35.54 -14.36
CA CYS A 20 -3.28 36.29 -15.50
C CYS A 20 -2.11 37.18 -15.02
N SER A 21 -0.87 36.85 -15.40
CA SER A 21 0.23 37.80 -15.47
C SER A 21 1.14 37.36 -16.62
N GLY A 22 1.22 38.19 -17.64
CA GLY A 22 1.98 37.90 -18.84
C GLY A 22 3.47 37.88 -18.64
N THR A 23 4.06 36.74 -18.97
CA THR A 23 5.35 36.56 -19.63
C THR A 23 5.19 35.31 -20.48
N MET A 24 5.38 35.42 -21.79
CA MET A 24 5.41 34.26 -22.67
C MET A 24 6.63 33.41 -22.30
N ASP A 25 6.41 32.33 -21.61
CA ASP A 25 7.32 31.20 -21.56
C ASP A 25 6.60 30.03 -22.27
N ASP A 26 6.90 29.91 -23.56
CA ASP A 26 6.24 29.02 -24.52
C ASP A 26 6.95 27.65 -24.50
N SER A 27 6.91 26.97 -23.37
CA SER A 27 7.40 25.58 -23.28
C SER A 27 6.41 24.66 -22.55
N SER A 28 5.15 24.66 -23.00
CA SER A 28 4.27 23.56 -22.61
C SER A 28 4.75 22.29 -23.32
N LEU A 29 4.95 21.21 -22.54
CA LEU A 29 5.25 19.90 -23.10
C LEU A 29 3.95 19.24 -23.55
N PRO A 30 3.99 18.33 -24.54
CA PRO A 30 2.86 17.49 -24.85
C PRO A 30 2.46 16.67 -23.63
N VAL A 31 1.16 16.36 -23.49
CA VAL A 31 0.62 15.51 -22.44
C VAL A 31 0.07 14.25 -23.08
N LEU A 32 0.59 13.10 -22.65
CA LEU A 32 0.09 11.78 -23.03
C LEU A 32 -0.88 11.29 -21.95
N GLU A 33 -2.02 10.76 -22.38
CA GLU A 33 -2.99 10.07 -21.55
C GLU A 33 -3.34 8.72 -22.17
N ALA A 34 -3.58 7.69 -21.33
CA ALA A 34 -4.10 6.39 -21.74
C ALA A 34 -5.58 6.29 -21.38
N SER A 35 -6.36 5.52 -22.16
CA SER A 35 -7.78 5.27 -21.88
C SER A 35 -7.98 4.64 -20.49
N ASP A 36 -7.04 3.80 -20.07
CA ASP A 36 -7.06 3.10 -18.79
C ASP A 36 -5.64 2.96 -18.23
N ALA A 37 -5.51 2.93 -16.90
CA ALA A 37 -4.23 2.66 -16.21
C ALA A 37 -3.98 1.15 -16.04
N GLU A 38 -5.03 0.33 -16.21
CA GLU A 38 -4.98 -1.12 -16.15
C GLU A 38 -5.83 -1.72 -17.27
N ILE A 39 -5.34 -2.76 -17.91
CA ILE A 39 -6.06 -3.53 -18.92
C ILE A 39 -6.01 -5.01 -18.58
N ASP A 40 -7.14 -5.70 -18.71
CA ASP A 40 -7.26 -7.14 -18.51
C ASP A 40 -7.37 -7.84 -19.88
N LEU A 41 -6.35 -8.61 -20.23
CA LEU A 41 -6.32 -9.39 -21.48
C LEU A 41 -7.47 -10.39 -21.62
N ALA A 42 -8.16 -10.73 -20.51
CA ALA A 42 -9.33 -11.60 -20.55
C ALA A 42 -10.58 -10.87 -21.05
N SER A 43 -10.66 -9.56 -20.90
CA SER A 43 -11.83 -8.73 -21.25
C SER A 43 -11.56 -7.67 -22.31
N GLU A 44 -10.40 -7.06 -22.28
CA GLU A 44 -9.98 -6.00 -23.18
C GLU A 44 -8.60 -6.27 -23.76
N THR A 45 -8.40 -5.93 -25.01
CA THR A 45 -7.16 -6.24 -25.73
C THR A 45 -6.40 -5.02 -26.22
N GLN A 46 -6.90 -3.80 -25.99
CA GLN A 46 -6.35 -2.58 -26.55
C GLN A 46 -6.42 -1.40 -25.59
N ILE A 47 -5.37 -0.58 -25.64
CA ILE A 47 -5.27 0.71 -24.94
C ILE A 47 -5.26 1.80 -26.01
N VAL A 48 -6.06 2.84 -25.81
CA VAL A 48 -6.12 4.01 -26.68
C VAL A 48 -5.41 5.17 -25.98
N PHE A 49 -4.48 5.81 -26.70
CA PHE A 49 -3.77 6.97 -26.21
C PHE A 49 -4.31 8.25 -26.83
N THR A 50 -4.27 9.32 -26.05
CA THR A 50 -4.57 10.70 -26.49
C THR A 50 -3.36 11.58 -26.17
N VAL A 51 -2.96 12.41 -27.12
CA VAL A 51 -1.87 13.38 -26.93
C VAL A 51 -2.44 14.78 -27.09
N THR A 52 -2.26 15.62 -26.08
CA THR A 52 -2.66 17.03 -26.12
C THR A 52 -1.46 17.95 -26.06
N TYR A 53 -1.52 19.06 -26.77
CA TYR A 53 -0.52 20.13 -26.73
C TYR A 53 -1.20 21.47 -26.69
N ASN A 54 -0.94 22.29 -25.68
CA ASN A 54 -1.63 23.56 -25.41
C ASN A 54 -3.17 23.43 -25.40
N GLY A 55 -3.68 22.29 -24.87
CA GLY A 55 -5.12 22.02 -24.81
C GLY A 55 -5.75 21.60 -26.13
N VAL A 56 -4.98 21.40 -27.20
CA VAL A 56 -5.42 20.91 -28.50
C VAL A 56 -5.06 19.44 -28.65
N ASP A 57 -5.97 18.59 -29.11
CA ASP A 57 -5.69 17.21 -29.47
C ASP A 57 -4.78 17.15 -30.69
N VAL A 58 -3.59 16.58 -30.53
CA VAL A 58 -2.57 16.39 -31.56
C VAL A 58 -2.22 14.92 -31.77
N THR A 59 -3.07 14.02 -31.31
CA THR A 59 -2.84 12.56 -31.32
C THR A 59 -2.49 12.03 -32.72
N ALA A 60 -3.13 12.55 -33.77
CA ALA A 60 -2.90 12.10 -35.13
C ALA A 60 -1.51 12.50 -35.71
N ASP A 61 -0.88 13.53 -35.12
CA ASP A 61 0.40 14.10 -35.57
C ASP A 61 1.54 13.73 -34.58
N ALA A 62 1.22 13.11 -33.45
CA ALA A 62 2.19 12.67 -32.45
C ALA A 62 2.68 11.25 -32.70
N GLU A 63 3.89 10.95 -32.29
CA GLU A 63 4.44 9.60 -32.30
C GLU A 63 4.51 9.08 -30.87
N ILE A 64 4.01 7.85 -30.63
CA ILE A 64 3.98 7.21 -29.31
C ILE A 64 5.01 6.07 -29.27
N PHE A 65 5.72 5.95 -28.17
CA PHE A 65 6.78 4.98 -27.96
C PHE A 65 6.63 4.29 -26.61
N THR A 66 7.07 3.04 -26.53
CA THR A 66 7.33 2.38 -25.25
C THR A 66 8.60 2.95 -24.59
N ALA A 67 8.80 2.75 -23.31
CA ALA A 67 10.03 3.15 -22.62
C ALA A 67 11.29 2.48 -23.20
N SER A 68 11.15 1.32 -23.85
CA SER A 68 12.23 0.64 -24.58
C SER A 68 12.55 1.27 -25.94
N GLY A 69 11.77 2.24 -26.39
CA GLY A 69 11.92 2.96 -27.65
C GLY A 69 11.22 2.30 -28.84
N ALA A 70 10.41 1.26 -28.62
CA ALA A 70 9.59 0.69 -29.68
C ALA A 70 8.42 1.62 -30.02
N LYS A 71 8.20 1.89 -31.31
CA LYS A 71 7.11 2.77 -31.77
C LYS A 71 5.77 2.04 -31.75
N VAL A 72 4.76 2.67 -31.16
CA VAL A 72 3.37 2.21 -31.23
C VAL A 72 2.78 2.57 -32.59
N SER A 73 2.04 1.64 -33.20
CA SER A 73 1.39 1.89 -34.49
C SER A 73 0.11 2.70 -34.31
N GLY A 74 0.15 3.95 -34.69
CA GLY A 74 -0.95 4.89 -34.43
C GLY A 74 -1.04 5.26 -32.95
N ASN A 75 -2.26 5.31 -32.41
CA ASN A 75 -2.53 5.62 -31.02
C ASN A 75 -3.17 4.45 -30.24
N VAL A 76 -3.09 3.24 -30.76
CA VAL A 76 -3.65 2.03 -30.14
C VAL A 76 -2.53 1.04 -29.88
N TYR A 77 -2.47 0.53 -28.64
CA TYR A 77 -1.55 -0.50 -28.23
C TYR A 77 -2.32 -1.73 -27.76
N ALA A 78 -1.98 -2.89 -28.31
CA ALA A 78 -2.49 -4.19 -27.91
C ALA A 78 -1.36 -4.93 -27.17
N PRO A 79 -1.39 -5.05 -25.84
CA PRO A 79 -0.39 -5.82 -25.11
C PRO A 79 -0.55 -7.32 -25.40
N GLU A 80 0.59 -8.02 -25.49
CA GLU A 80 0.63 -9.47 -25.74
C GLU A 80 0.93 -10.28 -24.47
N ALA A 81 1.37 -9.62 -23.40
CA ALA A 81 1.76 -10.27 -22.16
C ALA A 81 1.37 -9.43 -20.93
N ILE A 82 1.14 -10.13 -19.81
CA ILE A 82 0.95 -9.49 -18.51
C ILE A 82 2.23 -8.77 -18.07
N GLY A 83 2.08 -7.68 -17.34
CA GLY A 83 3.20 -6.86 -16.84
C GLY A 83 2.89 -5.38 -16.87
N THR A 84 3.90 -4.57 -16.59
CA THR A 84 3.77 -3.11 -16.61
C THR A 84 4.54 -2.53 -17.78
N GLU A 85 3.87 -1.75 -18.64
CA GLU A 85 4.49 -1.07 -19.76
C GLU A 85 4.40 0.44 -19.59
N THR A 86 5.45 1.16 -19.93
CA THR A 86 5.51 2.63 -19.82
C THR A 86 5.64 3.23 -21.21
N PHE A 87 4.89 4.30 -21.47
CA PHE A 87 4.82 4.98 -22.75
C PHE A 87 5.17 6.45 -22.61
N TYR A 88 5.64 7.04 -23.69
CA TYR A 88 5.76 8.49 -23.89
C TYR A 88 5.41 8.86 -25.34
N ALA A 89 5.01 10.10 -25.56
CA ALA A 89 4.76 10.62 -26.89
C ALA A 89 5.80 11.67 -27.28
N VAL A 90 6.00 11.83 -28.59
CA VAL A 90 6.82 12.90 -29.17
C VAL A 90 5.99 13.67 -30.16
N TYR A 91 5.89 14.99 -29.97
CA TYR A 91 5.25 15.92 -30.86
C TYR A 91 6.13 17.16 -31.05
N ASN A 92 6.38 17.57 -32.31
CA ASN A 92 7.29 18.69 -32.63
C ASN A 92 8.67 18.59 -31.96
N ALA A 93 9.24 17.39 -31.88
CA ALA A 93 10.50 17.07 -31.19
C ALA A 93 10.49 17.30 -29.66
N LEU A 94 9.33 17.51 -29.06
CA LEU A 94 9.14 17.60 -27.61
C LEU A 94 8.56 16.29 -27.08
N GLN A 95 9.12 15.79 -25.96
CA GLN A 95 8.66 14.57 -25.30
C GLN A 95 7.61 14.90 -24.23
N SER A 96 6.56 14.08 -24.18
CA SER A 96 5.50 14.17 -23.17
C SER A 96 5.93 13.64 -21.78
N ASN A 97 5.00 13.71 -20.81
CA ASN A 97 5.06 12.88 -19.60
C ASN A 97 5.07 11.39 -19.97
N ASN A 98 5.53 10.56 -19.02
CA ASN A 98 5.40 9.12 -19.09
C ASN A 98 4.03 8.68 -18.57
N VAL A 99 3.43 7.68 -19.24
CA VAL A 99 2.20 6.99 -18.81
C VAL A 99 2.53 5.51 -18.63
N THR A 100 2.14 4.96 -17.49
CA THR A 100 2.35 3.54 -17.17
C THR A 100 1.01 2.83 -17.17
N VAL A 101 0.94 1.69 -17.86
CA VAL A 101 -0.24 0.82 -17.92
C VAL A 101 0.12 -0.53 -17.35
N ASN A 102 -0.72 -1.03 -16.45
CA ASN A 102 -0.63 -2.37 -15.90
C ASN A 102 -1.46 -3.34 -16.75
N VAL A 103 -0.84 -4.40 -17.24
CA VAL A 103 -1.51 -5.44 -18.03
C VAL A 103 -1.68 -6.67 -17.18
N ILE A 104 -2.92 -7.04 -16.91
CA ILE A 104 -3.30 -8.25 -16.17
C ILE A 104 -4.01 -9.24 -17.10
N ASN A 105 -4.20 -10.46 -16.65
CA ASN A 105 -5.08 -11.44 -17.27
C ASN A 105 -5.80 -12.23 -16.19
N SER A 106 -7.06 -11.91 -15.96
CA SER A 106 -7.88 -12.52 -14.91
C SER A 106 -8.20 -14.00 -15.16
N ASP A 107 -8.06 -14.48 -16.40
CA ASP A 107 -8.22 -15.90 -16.72
C ASP A 107 -6.97 -16.73 -16.37
N VAL A 108 -5.81 -16.08 -16.24
CA VAL A 108 -4.56 -16.74 -15.84
C VAL A 108 -4.44 -16.69 -14.32
N LYS A 109 -4.82 -17.76 -13.65
CA LYS A 109 -4.47 -17.94 -12.23
C LYS A 109 -2.97 -18.21 -12.14
N ILE A 110 -2.19 -17.18 -11.86
CA ILE A 110 -0.77 -17.34 -11.54
C ILE A 110 -0.71 -17.95 -10.16
N GLU A 111 -0.33 -19.23 -10.08
CA GLU A 111 -0.02 -19.85 -8.80
C GLU A 111 1.32 -19.29 -8.31
N SER A 112 1.26 -18.34 -7.40
CA SER A 112 2.47 -17.83 -6.75
C SER A 112 3.17 -18.94 -5.95
N LYS A 113 4.50 -18.95 -5.99
CA LYS A 113 5.32 -19.81 -5.12
C LYS A 113 5.42 -19.29 -3.68
N TYR A 114 4.95 -18.07 -3.42
CA TYR A 114 5.00 -17.44 -2.11
C TYR A 114 3.69 -17.63 -1.36
N ASN A 115 3.79 -17.89 -0.05
CA ASN A 115 2.65 -17.78 0.84
C ASN A 115 2.18 -16.33 0.90
N ARG A 116 0.87 -16.16 0.96
CA ARG A 116 0.24 -14.85 1.13
C ARG A 116 0.27 -14.46 2.60
N HIS A 117 0.82 -13.29 2.90
CA HIS A 117 0.71 -12.60 4.18
C HIS A 117 -0.13 -11.34 4.01
N VAL A 118 -1.07 -11.12 4.90
CA VAL A 118 -2.06 -10.03 4.84
C VAL A 118 -1.84 -9.08 6.00
N LEU A 119 -1.83 -7.78 5.71
CA LEU A 119 -1.82 -6.74 6.71
C LEU A 119 -3.25 -6.43 7.17
N LEU A 120 -3.48 -6.48 8.47
CA LEU A 120 -4.66 -5.93 9.12
C LEU A 120 -4.23 -4.72 9.95
N ALA A 121 -4.51 -3.53 9.45
CA ALA A 121 -4.21 -2.31 10.17
C ALA A 121 -5.46 -1.81 10.91
N GLU A 122 -5.34 -1.65 12.22
CA GLU A 122 -6.34 -1.04 13.10
C GLU A 122 -6.03 0.45 13.24
N PHE A 123 -7.05 1.29 13.19
CA PHE A 123 -6.98 2.69 13.60
C PHE A 123 -7.69 2.84 14.95
N THR A 124 -6.94 3.35 15.93
CA THR A 124 -7.34 3.34 17.34
C THR A 124 -6.86 4.59 18.07
N GLY A 125 -7.14 4.72 19.37
CA GLY A 125 -6.64 5.81 20.18
C GLY A 125 -6.84 5.58 21.67
N ALA A 126 -5.87 5.99 22.50
CA ALA A 126 -5.95 5.85 23.95
C ALA A 126 -7.09 6.66 24.59
N SER A 127 -7.50 7.76 23.96
CA SER A 127 -8.65 8.57 24.40
C SER A 127 -10.00 8.14 23.79
N CYS A 128 -10.02 7.09 22.98
CA CYS A 128 -11.21 6.54 22.34
C CYS A 128 -11.87 5.50 23.27
N ALA A 129 -13.06 5.80 23.75
CA ALA A 129 -13.78 4.92 24.70
C ALA A 129 -14.25 3.60 24.07
N PHE A 130 -14.50 3.57 22.76
CA PHE A 130 -15.01 2.41 22.03
C PHE A 130 -13.89 1.52 21.43
N CYS A 131 -12.65 2.01 21.40
CA CYS A 131 -11.54 1.31 20.77
C CYS A 131 -11.18 -0.03 21.45
N PRO A 132 -11.22 -0.16 22.80
CA PRO A 132 -11.02 -1.48 23.42
C PRO A 132 -12.04 -2.52 22.96
N ALA A 133 -13.32 -2.17 22.90
CA ALA A 133 -14.35 -3.07 22.41
C ALA A 133 -14.19 -3.39 20.91
N GLY A 134 -13.72 -2.44 20.10
CA GLY A 134 -13.37 -2.65 18.69
C GLY A 134 -12.26 -3.68 18.53
N TYR A 135 -11.19 -3.57 19.31
CA TYR A 135 -10.10 -4.55 19.33
C TYR A 135 -10.60 -5.94 19.74
N ASP A 136 -11.41 -6.05 20.81
CA ASP A 136 -11.96 -7.33 21.25
C ASP A 136 -12.85 -7.95 20.19
N ASN A 137 -13.69 -7.17 19.52
CA ASN A 137 -14.52 -7.61 18.41
C ASN A 137 -13.67 -8.16 17.24
N MET A 138 -12.62 -7.44 16.85
CA MET A 138 -11.67 -7.86 15.81
C MET A 138 -11.05 -9.21 16.16
N MET A 139 -10.55 -9.37 17.39
CA MET A 139 -9.94 -10.61 17.86
C MET A 139 -10.93 -11.76 17.94
N LEU A 140 -12.19 -11.47 18.33
CA LEU A 140 -13.28 -12.45 18.33
C LEU A 140 -13.57 -12.95 16.91
N GLN A 141 -13.64 -12.04 15.93
CA GLN A 141 -13.84 -12.42 14.53
C GLN A 141 -12.70 -13.31 14.00
N LEU A 142 -11.45 -12.95 14.26
CA LEU A 142 -10.27 -13.73 13.84
C LEU A 142 -10.18 -15.08 14.55
N SER A 143 -10.84 -15.24 15.72
CA SER A 143 -10.86 -16.51 16.45
C SER A 143 -11.88 -17.54 15.93
N LYS A 144 -12.77 -17.14 15.02
CA LYS A 144 -13.79 -18.04 14.46
C LYS A 144 -13.14 -19.20 13.69
N PRO A 145 -13.71 -20.42 13.74
CA PRO A 145 -13.19 -21.58 13.01
C PRO A 145 -13.01 -21.32 11.50
N SER A 146 -13.90 -20.51 10.89
CA SER A 146 -13.81 -20.12 9.48
C SER A 146 -12.57 -19.29 9.12
N MET A 147 -11.91 -18.69 10.12
CA MET A 147 -10.72 -17.86 9.97
C MET A 147 -9.42 -18.61 10.30
N SER A 148 -9.50 -19.86 10.77
CA SER A 148 -8.35 -20.62 11.28
C SER A 148 -7.20 -20.75 10.28
N LYS A 149 -7.49 -20.88 8.98
CA LYS A 149 -6.49 -21.00 7.92
C LYS A 149 -5.87 -19.65 7.49
N PHE A 150 -6.54 -18.53 7.79
CA PHE A 150 -6.10 -17.19 7.39
C PHE A 150 -5.32 -16.48 8.51
N LYS A 151 -5.76 -16.71 9.76
CA LYS A 151 -5.21 -16.07 10.96
C LYS A 151 -3.68 -16.17 11.10
N PRO A 152 -3.02 -17.32 10.83
CA PRO A 152 -1.55 -17.41 10.99
C PRO A 152 -0.76 -16.43 10.14
N ASN A 153 -1.29 -16.09 8.96
CA ASN A 153 -0.65 -15.18 8.00
C ASN A 153 -1.35 -13.81 7.93
N THR A 154 -2.18 -13.47 8.93
CA THR A 154 -2.75 -12.13 9.11
C THR A 154 -1.95 -11.41 10.19
N HIS A 155 -1.25 -10.35 9.78
CA HIS A 155 -0.40 -9.54 10.66
C HIS A 155 -1.10 -8.25 11.04
N ILE A 156 -1.30 -8.06 12.35
CA ILE A 156 -2.03 -6.90 12.89
C ILE A 156 -1.04 -5.78 13.21
N CYS A 157 -1.37 -4.54 12.86
CA CYS A 157 -0.72 -3.36 13.38
C CYS A 157 -1.77 -2.32 13.80
N ALA A 158 -1.53 -1.60 14.90
CA ALA A 158 -2.44 -0.61 15.46
C ALA A 158 -1.83 0.80 15.33
N PHE A 159 -2.48 1.64 14.54
CA PHE A 159 -2.15 3.04 14.36
C PHE A 159 -2.93 3.89 15.35
N HIS A 160 -2.23 4.39 16.36
CA HIS A 160 -2.80 5.28 17.37
C HIS A 160 -2.93 6.71 16.86
N SER A 161 -4.05 7.38 17.20
CA SER A 161 -4.41 8.72 16.76
C SER A 161 -4.83 9.61 17.93
N GLU A 162 -4.59 10.92 17.81
CA GLU A 162 -5.04 11.95 18.77
C GLU A 162 -6.41 12.55 18.42
N GLU A 163 -7.16 12.00 17.46
CA GLU A 163 -8.48 12.53 17.06
C GLU A 163 -9.49 12.64 18.21
N MET A 164 -9.44 11.68 19.14
CA MET A 164 -10.37 11.64 20.29
C MET A 164 -9.76 12.24 21.55
N GLY A 165 -8.56 12.79 21.48
CA GLY A 165 -7.82 13.38 22.58
C GLY A 165 -6.36 12.91 22.62
N LYS A 166 -5.63 13.34 23.68
CA LYS A 166 -4.21 13.05 23.82
C LYS A 166 -3.92 11.55 23.84
N ASP A 167 -2.96 11.13 23.03
CA ASP A 167 -2.48 9.76 22.96
C ASP A 167 -0.94 9.73 22.82
N SER A 168 -0.25 9.22 23.85
CA SER A 168 1.21 9.13 23.86
C SER A 168 1.78 8.06 22.93
N LEU A 169 0.93 7.23 22.33
CA LEU A 169 1.28 6.18 21.38
C LEU A 169 1.04 6.63 19.92
N ALA A 170 0.37 7.75 19.72
CA ALA A 170 0.09 8.29 18.39
C ALA A 170 1.38 8.67 17.66
N ILE A 171 1.37 8.45 16.36
CA ILE A 171 2.43 8.88 15.43
C ILE A 171 1.83 9.79 14.34
N ALA A 172 2.61 10.73 13.84
CA ALA A 172 2.15 11.71 12.85
C ALA A 172 1.59 11.04 11.57
N ALA A 173 2.16 9.91 11.14
CA ALA A 173 1.74 9.18 9.95
C ALA A 173 0.31 8.62 10.03
N THR A 174 -0.24 8.41 11.24
CA THR A 174 -1.56 7.76 11.40
C THR A 174 -2.66 8.48 10.64
N MET A 175 -2.71 9.82 10.72
CA MET A 175 -3.77 10.60 10.10
C MET A 175 -3.71 10.56 8.57
N ASP A 176 -2.52 10.57 8.02
CA ASP A 176 -2.33 10.55 6.57
C ASP A 176 -2.63 9.16 6.00
N ILE A 177 -2.22 8.08 6.71
CA ILE A 177 -2.57 6.71 6.33
C ILE A 177 -4.09 6.50 6.42
N LYS A 178 -4.72 6.89 7.52
CA LYS A 178 -6.16 6.81 7.70
C LYS A 178 -6.91 7.62 6.64
N GLY A 179 -6.40 8.79 6.27
CA GLY A 179 -6.96 9.67 5.26
C GLY A 179 -7.05 9.07 3.84
N LEU A 180 -6.27 8.02 3.53
CA LEU A 180 -6.36 7.30 2.26
C LEU A 180 -7.71 6.58 2.08
N PHE A 181 -8.39 6.26 3.19
CA PHE A 181 -9.64 5.51 3.20
C PHE A 181 -10.87 6.40 3.40
N GLY A 182 -10.73 7.71 3.20
CA GLY A 182 -11.82 8.67 3.39
C GLY A 182 -12.12 8.93 4.87
N SER A 183 -13.40 9.13 5.21
CA SER A 183 -13.80 9.40 6.59
C SER A 183 -14.08 8.09 7.33
N LEU A 184 -13.09 7.61 8.07
CA LEU A 184 -13.23 6.48 8.99
C LEU A 184 -13.27 6.99 10.42
N ASP A 185 -14.28 6.59 11.18
CA ASP A 185 -14.35 6.85 12.63
C ASP A 185 -13.52 5.81 13.39
N LEU A 186 -13.06 6.16 14.61
CA LEU A 186 -12.39 5.21 15.48
C LEU A 186 -13.42 4.41 16.32
N PRO A 187 -13.24 3.11 16.51
CA PRO A 187 -12.22 2.23 15.94
C PRO A 187 -12.58 1.77 14.52
N SER A 188 -11.57 1.63 13.68
CA SER A 188 -11.72 1.14 12.31
C SER A 188 -10.53 0.29 11.87
N TYR A 189 -10.66 -0.37 10.72
CA TYR A 189 -9.62 -1.23 10.16
C TYR A 189 -9.45 -1.00 8.67
N THR A 190 -8.33 -1.47 8.15
CA THR A 190 -8.13 -1.72 6.72
C THR A 190 -7.37 -3.03 6.51
N VAL A 191 -7.70 -3.74 5.44
CA VAL A 191 -7.01 -4.96 5.00
C VAL A 191 -6.16 -4.60 3.78
N ASP A 192 -4.84 -4.81 3.89
CA ASP A 192 -3.86 -4.57 2.82
C ASP A 192 -3.89 -3.15 2.23
N PHE A 193 -4.36 -2.16 2.98
CA PHE A 193 -4.62 -0.81 2.48
C PHE A 193 -5.58 -0.79 1.28
N ARG A 194 -6.48 -1.76 1.20
CA ARG A 194 -7.43 -1.96 0.10
C ARG A 194 -8.86 -1.77 0.57
N ASP A 195 -9.32 -2.63 1.46
CA ASP A 195 -10.66 -2.60 2.02
C ASP A 195 -10.62 -2.01 3.42
N ALA A 196 -11.64 -1.25 3.79
CA ALA A 196 -11.70 -0.57 5.07
C ALA A 196 -13.11 -0.59 5.67
N GLY A 197 -13.19 -0.61 7.00
CA GLY A 197 -14.47 -0.61 7.70
C GLY A 197 -14.37 -0.25 9.17
N GLY A 198 -15.51 -0.07 9.80
CA GLY A 198 -15.59 0.17 11.25
C GLY A 198 -15.48 -1.14 12.05
N LEU A 199 -14.94 -1.04 13.27
CA LEU A 199 -14.89 -2.15 14.23
C LEU A 199 -16.06 -2.12 15.24
N ASN A 200 -17.08 -1.33 14.95
CA ASN A 200 -18.37 -1.38 15.63
C ASN A 200 -19.24 -2.55 15.11
N SER A 201 -20.39 -2.81 15.73
CA SER A 201 -21.28 -3.92 15.37
C SER A 201 -21.67 -3.93 13.89
N ASP A 202 -21.89 -2.77 13.30
CA ASP A 202 -22.36 -2.64 11.91
C ASP A 202 -21.22 -2.84 10.91
N GLY A 203 -20.01 -2.41 11.24
CA GLY A 203 -18.81 -2.56 10.38
C GLY A 203 -18.23 -3.97 10.35
N LEU A 204 -18.53 -4.80 11.35
CA LEU A 204 -17.99 -6.18 11.42
C LEU A 204 -18.59 -7.15 10.39
N ALA A 205 -19.66 -6.78 9.70
CA ALA A 205 -20.30 -7.66 8.73
C ALA A 205 -19.36 -8.00 7.55
N ALA A 206 -18.54 -7.04 7.09
CA ALA A 206 -17.59 -7.23 6.01
C ALA A 206 -16.22 -7.76 6.47
N PHE A 207 -15.84 -7.57 7.72
CA PHE A 207 -14.50 -7.80 8.24
C PHE A 207 -13.88 -9.15 7.86
N ASN A 208 -14.61 -10.25 8.07
CA ASN A 208 -14.09 -11.59 7.74
C ASN A 208 -14.05 -11.83 6.22
N GLU A 209 -14.97 -11.23 5.47
CA GLU A 209 -14.99 -11.37 4.01
C GLU A 209 -13.86 -10.57 3.37
N ASP A 210 -13.54 -9.37 3.88
CA ASP A 210 -12.40 -8.57 3.41
C ASP A 210 -11.07 -9.32 3.60
N ILE A 211 -10.87 -9.97 4.77
CA ILE A 211 -9.67 -10.78 5.00
C ILE A 211 -9.64 -12.00 4.07
N LYS A 212 -10.77 -12.69 3.90
CA LYS A 212 -10.84 -13.84 2.98
C LYS A 212 -10.55 -13.41 1.54
N ALA A 213 -11.12 -12.29 1.09
CA ALA A 213 -10.87 -11.72 -0.23
C ALA A 213 -9.38 -11.43 -0.42
N ALA A 214 -8.70 -10.81 0.57
CA ALA A 214 -7.28 -10.55 0.52
C ALA A 214 -6.43 -11.82 0.29
N PHE A 215 -6.85 -12.97 0.82
CA PHE A 215 -6.16 -14.25 0.61
C PHE A 215 -6.58 -14.99 -0.67
N GLN A 216 -7.81 -14.84 -1.11
CA GLN A 216 -8.42 -15.69 -2.15
C GLN A 216 -8.49 -15.00 -3.51
N GLU A 217 -8.63 -13.68 -3.52
CA GLU A 217 -8.81 -12.89 -4.75
C GLU A 217 -7.53 -12.13 -5.14
N HIS A 218 -6.58 -11.96 -4.20
CA HIS A 218 -5.35 -11.21 -4.42
C HIS A 218 -4.13 -12.11 -4.27
N THR A 219 -3.74 -12.74 -5.38
CA THR A 219 -2.52 -13.57 -5.43
C THR A 219 -1.29 -12.70 -5.22
N PRO A 220 -0.37 -13.03 -4.30
CA PRO A 220 0.89 -12.31 -4.18
C PRO A 220 1.76 -12.58 -5.40
N HIS A 221 2.33 -11.54 -6.00
CA HIS A 221 3.26 -11.67 -7.12
C HIS A 221 4.72 -11.44 -6.69
N CYS A 222 4.94 -11.18 -5.41
CA CYS A 222 6.26 -11.00 -4.86
C CYS A 222 6.46 -11.79 -3.57
N GLY A 223 7.70 -12.19 -3.34
CA GLY A 223 8.20 -12.62 -2.04
C GLY A 223 8.82 -11.44 -1.31
N VAL A 224 8.58 -11.35 -0.01
CA VAL A 224 9.19 -10.37 0.87
C VAL A 224 10.00 -11.09 1.94
N ALA A 225 11.26 -10.71 2.10
CA ALA A 225 12.09 -11.14 3.22
C ALA A 225 12.60 -9.91 3.98
N VAL A 226 12.59 -9.98 5.31
CA VAL A 226 13.07 -8.90 6.17
C VAL A 226 14.01 -9.46 7.23
N SER A 227 15.14 -8.80 7.39
CA SER A 227 16.08 -9.08 8.47
C SER A 227 16.43 -7.81 9.23
N SER A 228 16.71 -7.96 10.52
CA SER A 228 17.03 -6.84 11.39
C SER A 228 18.14 -7.20 12.38
N THR A 229 19.05 -6.28 12.60
CA THR A 229 20.14 -6.41 13.56
C THR A 229 20.24 -5.15 14.40
N LEU A 230 20.09 -5.32 15.71
CA LEU A 230 20.24 -4.23 16.68
C LEU A 230 21.73 -3.90 16.86
N ALA A 231 22.04 -2.60 16.85
CA ALA A 231 23.38 -2.14 17.18
C ALA A 231 23.75 -2.46 18.65
N SER A 232 25.01 -2.67 18.92
CA SER A 232 25.49 -3.06 20.27
C SER A 232 25.20 -2.03 21.36
N ASP A 233 24.98 -0.77 20.99
CA ASP A 233 24.60 0.31 21.92
C ASP A 233 23.06 0.40 22.13
N GLY A 234 22.27 -0.42 21.44
CA GLY A 234 20.82 -0.48 21.52
C GLY A 234 20.08 0.74 20.98
N LYS A 235 20.76 1.66 20.28
CA LYS A 235 20.16 2.94 19.83
C LYS A 235 19.69 2.92 18.39
N SER A 236 20.07 1.92 17.63
CA SER A 236 19.61 1.76 16.25
C SER A 236 19.55 0.31 15.84
N ALA A 237 18.79 0.00 14.82
CA ALA A 237 18.78 -1.30 14.16
C ALA A 237 18.98 -1.11 12.64
N GLN A 238 19.73 -2.03 12.03
CA GLN A 238 19.83 -2.12 10.56
C GLN A 238 18.76 -3.08 10.08
N VAL A 239 17.83 -2.57 9.29
CA VAL A 239 16.74 -3.35 8.69
C VAL A 239 16.99 -3.49 7.21
N GLN A 240 17.17 -4.71 6.73
CA GLN A 240 17.25 -5.02 5.31
C GLN A 240 15.95 -5.67 4.84
N VAL A 241 15.37 -5.14 3.77
CA VAL A 241 14.24 -5.75 3.07
C VAL A 241 14.69 -6.20 1.69
N LYS A 242 14.28 -7.41 1.33
CA LYS A 242 14.44 -7.98 0.00
C LYS A 242 13.08 -8.24 -0.59
N VAL A 243 12.89 -7.87 -1.83
CA VAL A 243 11.69 -8.17 -2.60
C VAL A 243 12.10 -8.89 -3.88
N THR A 244 11.53 -10.05 -4.13
CA THR A 244 11.67 -10.76 -5.39
C THR A 244 10.33 -10.81 -6.10
N SER A 245 10.32 -10.77 -7.42
CA SER A 245 9.08 -10.70 -8.18
C SER A 245 8.93 -11.88 -9.15
N GLU A 246 7.70 -12.39 -9.27
CA GLU A 246 7.35 -13.41 -10.28
C GLU A 246 6.94 -12.78 -11.62
N LEU A 247 6.58 -11.49 -11.58
CA LEU A 247 6.24 -10.67 -12.74
C LEU A 247 7.11 -9.42 -12.78
N THR A 248 7.34 -8.87 -13.95
CA THR A 248 7.94 -7.54 -14.05
C THR A 248 6.93 -6.52 -13.53
N SER A 249 7.18 -5.94 -12.36
CA SER A 249 6.24 -5.04 -11.68
C SER A 249 6.95 -3.94 -10.92
N GLU A 250 6.24 -2.85 -10.66
CA GLU A 250 6.70 -1.78 -9.75
C GLU A 250 6.32 -2.14 -8.32
N TYR A 251 7.30 -2.00 -7.41
CA TYR A 251 7.07 -2.16 -5.98
C TYR A 251 7.62 -0.98 -5.20
N ARG A 252 6.85 -0.60 -4.21
CA ARG A 252 7.27 0.33 -3.16
C ARG A 252 7.31 -0.41 -1.84
N VAL A 253 8.24 -0.06 -0.97
CA VAL A 253 8.40 -0.72 0.33
C VAL A 253 8.00 0.23 1.44
N VAL A 254 7.21 -0.28 2.38
CA VAL A 254 6.94 0.35 3.67
C VAL A 254 7.54 -0.51 4.77
N VAL A 255 8.28 0.12 5.67
CA VAL A 255 8.84 -0.53 6.86
C VAL A 255 8.21 0.09 8.09
N LEU A 256 7.56 -0.75 8.91
CA LEU A 256 6.96 -0.35 10.18
C LEU A 256 7.70 -1.01 11.33
N VAL A 257 7.82 -0.29 12.44
CA VAL A 257 8.20 -0.89 13.73
C VAL A 257 6.95 -1.02 14.57
N VAL A 258 6.67 -2.23 15.03
CA VAL A 258 5.47 -2.59 15.79
C VAL A 258 5.87 -3.18 17.14
N GLN A 259 5.27 -2.71 18.23
CA GLN A 259 5.56 -3.16 19.58
C GLN A 259 4.30 -3.67 20.27
N ASP A 260 4.43 -4.81 20.91
CA ASP A 260 3.39 -5.41 21.76
C ASP A 260 3.55 -5.08 23.23
N ALA A 261 2.47 -5.33 24.00
CA ALA A 261 2.42 -5.31 25.46
C ALA A 261 2.86 -3.97 26.07
N ILE A 262 2.40 -2.85 25.50
CA ILE A 262 2.65 -1.52 26.07
C ILE A 262 1.58 -1.22 27.11
N VAL A 263 1.99 -1.08 28.36
CA VAL A 263 1.07 -0.71 29.45
C VAL A 263 0.94 0.82 29.51
N GLY A 264 -0.28 1.31 29.48
CA GLY A 264 -0.55 2.76 29.49
C GLY A 264 -2.01 3.11 29.72
N TYR A 265 -2.28 4.41 29.62
CA TYR A 265 -3.64 4.96 29.73
C TYR A 265 -4.50 4.51 28.55
N GLN A 266 -5.76 4.18 28.87
CA GLN A 266 -6.82 3.93 27.89
C GLN A 266 -8.18 4.34 28.49
N LYS A 267 -8.93 5.11 27.74
CA LYS A 267 -10.35 5.33 28.03
C LYS A 267 -11.16 4.11 27.58
N HIS A 268 -11.99 3.58 28.47
CA HIS A 268 -12.82 2.40 28.20
C HIS A 268 -14.30 2.73 28.40
N GLY A 269 -15.16 2.31 27.45
CA GLY A 269 -16.58 2.68 27.46
C GLY A 269 -17.35 2.22 28.69
N GLU A 270 -17.01 1.06 29.22
CA GLU A 270 -17.68 0.47 30.40
C GLU A 270 -16.90 0.70 31.71
N LEU A 271 -15.55 0.66 31.66
CA LEU A 271 -14.69 0.68 32.84
C LEU A 271 -14.15 2.06 33.19
N GLY A 272 -14.44 3.08 32.35
CA GLY A 272 -13.93 4.44 32.53
C GLY A 272 -12.46 4.59 32.10
N GLU A 273 -11.67 5.32 32.87
CA GLU A 273 -10.26 5.58 32.60
C GLU A 273 -9.37 4.50 33.25
N LEU A 274 -8.50 3.90 32.47
CA LEU A 274 -7.57 2.84 32.88
C LEU A 274 -6.13 3.29 32.69
N ASP A 275 -5.33 3.30 33.74
CA ASP A 275 -3.88 3.64 33.66
C ASP A 275 -2.98 2.44 33.34
N ASN A 276 -3.56 1.23 33.34
CA ASN A 276 -2.82 -0.03 33.20
C ASN A 276 -3.36 -0.93 32.08
N TYR A 277 -3.96 -0.33 31.05
CA TYR A 277 -4.39 -1.07 29.87
C TYR A 277 -3.18 -1.54 29.05
N THR A 278 -3.27 -2.76 28.52
CA THR A 278 -2.21 -3.32 27.70
C THR A 278 -2.52 -3.17 26.23
N HIS A 279 -1.87 -2.21 25.60
CA HIS A 279 -1.95 -1.98 24.14
C HIS A 279 -1.13 -3.02 23.40
N LYS A 280 -1.62 -3.47 22.25
CA LYS A 280 -1.01 -4.50 21.41
C LYS A 280 -0.81 -4.01 19.99
N HIS A 281 0.18 -4.59 19.31
CA HIS A 281 0.47 -4.35 17.89
C HIS A 281 0.69 -2.88 17.53
N VAL A 282 1.15 -2.05 18.49
CA VAL A 282 1.25 -0.60 18.33
C VAL A 282 2.35 -0.23 17.34
N VAL A 283 2.01 0.51 16.29
CA VAL A 283 2.99 1.08 15.36
C VAL A 283 3.76 2.18 16.07
N ARG A 284 5.08 1.99 16.23
CA ARG A 284 5.99 2.91 16.90
C ARG A 284 6.67 3.87 15.94
N SER A 285 6.87 3.42 14.70
CA SER A 285 7.53 4.22 13.67
C SER A 285 7.16 3.71 12.28
N VAL A 286 7.01 4.62 11.35
CA VAL A 286 7.13 4.40 9.91
C VAL A 286 8.55 4.79 9.54
N VAL A 287 9.36 3.84 9.10
CA VAL A 287 10.81 4.00 8.87
C VAL A 287 11.09 4.57 7.49
N THR A 288 10.32 4.13 6.50
CA THR A 288 10.42 4.60 5.11
C THR A 288 10.01 6.06 5.01
N GLU A 289 10.55 6.77 4.02
CA GLU A 289 10.24 8.19 3.81
C GLU A 289 8.73 8.42 3.72
N TYR A 290 8.31 9.44 4.45
CA TYR A 290 6.93 9.83 4.57
C TYR A 290 6.86 11.37 4.41
N ALA A 291 6.44 11.81 3.25
CA ALA A 291 6.37 13.23 2.89
C ALA A 291 4.91 13.71 2.71
N GLY A 292 4.04 13.39 3.68
CA GLY A 292 2.61 13.76 3.62
C GLY A 292 1.77 12.88 2.68
N THR A 293 2.38 11.89 2.03
CA THR A 293 1.69 10.85 1.27
C THR A 293 2.28 9.49 1.63
N PHE A 294 1.46 8.60 2.15
CA PHE A 294 1.88 7.25 2.52
C PHE A 294 1.91 6.36 1.27
N THR A 295 2.97 6.47 0.48
CA THR A 295 3.13 5.71 -0.77
C THR A 295 4.29 4.71 -0.72
N GLY A 296 5.03 4.65 0.39
CA GLY A 296 6.25 3.85 0.51
C GLY A 296 7.41 4.38 -0.34
N GLU A 297 8.57 3.76 -0.19
CA GLU A 297 9.78 4.10 -0.96
C GLU A 297 10.01 3.10 -2.10
N LYS A 298 10.47 3.59 -3.25
CA LYS A 298 10.97 2.73 -4.32
C LYS A 298 12.16 1.91 -3.83
N ILE A 299 12.14 0.60 -4.09
CA ILE A 299 13.23 -0.31 -3.68
C ILE A 299 14.38 -0.29 -4.69
N THR A 300 14.10 -0.01 -5.96
CA THR A 300 15.05 0.27 -7.04
C THR A 300 14.94 1.74 -7.46
N SER A 301 15.83 2.23 -8.31
CA SER A 301 15.79 3.64 -8.77
C SER A 301 14.49 4.02 -9.48
N ASP A 302 13.92 3.10 -10.27
CA ASP A 302 12.66 3.28 -10.98
C ASP A 302 11.46 2.62 -10.27
N GLY A 303 11.71 1.78 -9.25
CA GLY A 303 10.73 0.98 -8.52
C GLY A 303 10.45 -0.38 -9.15
N LYS A 304 10.95 -0.67 -10.36
CA LYS A 304 10.66 -1.93 -11.07
C LYS A 304 11.59 -3.05 -10.65
N ILE A 305 11.02 -4.26 -10.55
CA ILE A 305 11.75 -5.53 -10.40
C ILE A 305 11.31 -6.41 -11.56
N ALA A 306 12.26 -6.90 -12.35
CA ALA A 306 11.97 -7.81 -13.45
C ALA A 306 11.53 -9.19 -12.94
N ALA A 307 10.78 -9.93 -13.76
CA ALA A 307 10.33 -11.28 -13.42
C ALA A 307 11.52 -12.20 -13.10
N GLY A 308 11.52 -12.80 -11.91
CA GLY A 308 12.58 -13.67 -11.40
C GLY A 308 13.72 -12.94 -10.69
N ASP A 309 13.78 -11.61 -10.73
CA ASP A 309 14.81 -10.82 -10.07
C ASP A 309 14.49 -10.51 -8.60
N GLU A 310 15.53 -10.09 -7.87
CA GLU A 310 15.48 -9.63 -6.49
C GLU A 310 16.04 -8.21 -6.39
N ALA A 311 15.38 -7.36 -5.63
CA ALA A 311 15.90 -6.07 -5.18
C ALA A 311 16.01 -6.02 -3.67
N SER A 312 16.96 -5.26 -3.15
CA SER A 312 17.12 -5.08 -1.70
C SER A 312 17.47 -3.65 -1.34
N LYS A 313 17.00 -3.22 -0.15
CA LYS A 313 17.35 -1.93 0.44
C LYS A 313 17.48 -2.06 1.94
N THR A 314 18.33 -1.22 2.54
CA THR A 314 18.60 -1.22 3.98
C THR A 314 18.27 0.16 4.55
N TRP A 315 17.60 0.16 5.71
CA TRP A 315 17.29 1.35 6.49
C TRP A 315 17.92 1.27 7.87
N THR A 316 18.30 2.42 8.40
CA THR A 316 18.73 2.56 9.80
C THR A 316 17.54 3.05 10.61
N VAL A 317 17.07 2.24 11.53
CA VAL A 317 15.95 2.53 12.43
C VAL A 317 16.52 3.13 13.72
N ALA A 318 16.08 4.33 14.10
CA ALA A 318 16.36 4.86 15.43
C ALA A 318 15.50 4.13 16.46
N VAL A 319 16.13 3.56 17.48
CA VAL A 319 15.45 2.82 18.56
C VAL A 319 15.22 3.76 19.74
N ASP A 320 13.95 3.98 20.09
CA ASP A 320 13.59 4.75 21.27
C ASP A 320 13.84 3.90 22.54
N ARG A 321 14.49 4.51 23.54
CA ARG A 321 14.80 3.85 24.84
C ARG A 321 13.58 3.31 25.59
N ARG A 322 12.38 3.76 25.23
CA ARG A 322 11.12 3.30 25.83
C ARG A 322 10.59 2.01 25.17
N TRP A 323 11.18 1.57 24.05
CA TRP A 323 10.78 0.33 23.41
C TRP A 323 11.28 -0.87 24.18
N VAL A 324 10.42 -1.86 24.33
CA VAL A 324 10.78 -3.18 24.86
C VAL A 324 11.19 -4.05 23.69
N ILE A 325 12.49 -4.19 23.48
CA ILE A 325 13.07 -4.84 22.28
C ILE A 325 12.51 -6.25 22.08
N ALA A 326 12.39 -7.05 23.15
CA ALA A 326 11.85 -8.40 23.08
C ALA A 326 10.38 -8.48 22.58
N ASN A 327 9.64 -7.36 22.65
CA ASN A 327 8.25 -7.25 22.19
C ASN A 327 8.14 -6.42 20.90
N THR A 328 9.26 -6.13 20.23
CA THR A 328 9.29 -5.26 19.07
C THR A 328 9.63 -6.04 17.81
N GLN A 329 8.83 -5.85 16.78
CA GLN A 329 8.97 -6.47 15.46
C GLN A 329 9.10 -5.42 14.37
N VAL A 330 9.66 -5.84 13.25
CA VAL A 330 9.73 -5.07 12.00
C VAL A 330 8.79 -5.73 10.99
N TYR A 331 7.89 -4.95 10.43
CA TYR A 331 7.00 -5.34 9.34
C TYR A 331 7.53 -4.71 8.05
N ALA A 332 7.74 -5.52 7.03
CA ALA A 332 8.11 -5.08 5.69
C ALA A 332 6.97 -5.37 4.72
N LEU A 333 6.44 -4.33 4.11
CA LEU A 333 5.32 -4.39 3.18
C LEU A 333 5.84 -4.09 1.77
N ALA A 334 5.53 -4.92 0.79
CA ALA A 334 5.69 -4.59 -0.62
C ALA A 334 4.33 -4.12 -1.16
N LEU A 335 4.25 -2.85 -1.54
CA LEU A 335 3.06 -2.24 -2.12
C LEU A 335 3.12 -2.34 -3.64
N ASP A 336 1.97 -2.59 -4.26
CA ASP A 336 1.78 -2.49 -5.71
C ASP A 336 1.68 -1.02 -6.18
N SER A 337 1.51 -0.79 -7.48
CA SER A 337 1.38 0.54 -8.07
C SER A 337 0.16 1.32 -7.57
N ASN A 338 -0.85 0.65 -7.03
CA ASN A 338 -2.05 1.26 -6.44
C ASN A 338 -1.88 1.61 -4.95
N GLY A 339 -0.73 1.28 -4.37
CA GLY A 339 -0.45 1.48 -2.94
C GLY A 339 -1.05 0.39 -2.04
N HIS A 340 -1.53 -0.71 -2.60
CA HIS A 340 -2.04 -1.85 -1.85
C HIS A 340 -0.91 -2.83 -1.50
N VAL A 341 -1.02 -3.48 -0.34
CA VAL A 341 -0.05 -4.51 0.05
C VAL A 341 -0.20 -5.73 -0.88
N ASN A 342 0.82 -5.96 -1.72
CA ASN A 342 0.88 -7.15 -2.55
C ASN A 342 1.31 -8.38 -1.73
N ASN A 343 2.34 -8.23 -0.88
CA ASN A 343 2.75 -9.20 0.11
C ASN A 343 3.55 -8.52 1.22
N MET A 344 3.79 -9.21 2.33
CA MET A 344 4.56 -8.70 3.45
C MET A 344 5.29 -9.80 4.19
N ASN A 345 6.19 -9.42 5.10
CA ASN A 345 6.77 -10.35 6.07
C ASN A 345 7.18 -9.60 7.35
N VAL A 346 7.46 -10.34 8.41
CA VAL A 346 7.80 -9.79 9.72
C VAL A 346 9.00 -10.50 10.34
N CYS A 347 9.80 -9.76 11.11
CA CYS A 347 10.86 -10.35 11.93
C CYS A 347 10.99 -9.61 13.27
N ALA A 348 11.71 -10.20 14.24
CA ALA A 348 12.09 -9.49 15.45
C ALA A 348 13.05 -8.34 15.11
N ILE A 349 12.98 -7.23 15.86
CA ILE A 349 13.89 -6.08 15.63
C ILE A 349 15.35 -6.42 15.97
N ASP A 350 15.59 -7.39 16.83
CA ASP A 350 16.93 -7.84 17.21
C ASP A 350 17.17 -9.27 16.72
N GLY A 351 18.10 -9.42 15.76
CA GLY A 351 18.54 -10.71 15.22
C GLY A 351 17.48 -11.47 14.42
N GLY A 352 16.38 -10.80 14.01
CA GLY A 352 15.34 -11.43 13.23
C GLY A 352 15.73 -11.58 11.75
N ASP A 353 15.36 -12.71 11.14
CA ASP A 353 15.42 -12.97 9.70
C ASP A 353 14.22 -13.84 9.33
N SER A 354 13.31 -13.29 8.49
CA SER A 354 12.12 -14.03 8.10
C SER A 354 12.40 -15.02 6.96
N GLY A 355 13.43 -14.79 6.15
CA GLY A 355 13.55 -15.44 4.85
C GLY A 355 12.35 -15.13 3.95
N TYR A 356 12.26 -15.86 2.84
CA TYR A 356 11.06 -15.90 1.99
C TYR A 356 10.14 -17.03 2.45
N ASP A 357 8.85 -16.74 2.65
CA ASP A 357 7.85 -17.77 2.96
C ASP A 357 7.33 -18.41 1.67
N LEU A 358 7.80 -19.61 1.39
CA LEU A 358 7.47 -20.40 0.19
C LEU A 358 6.40 -21.44 0.50
N LYS A 359 5.52 -21.70 -0.51
CA LYS A 359 4.51 -22.79 -0.45
C LYS A 359 5.15 -24.17 -0.48
#